data_2c5840f03eaf1e632a7386478783648b
#
_entry.id   2c5840f03eaf1e632a7386478783648b
#
_cell.length_a   1.000
_cell.length_b   1.000
_cell.length_c   1.000
_cell.angle_alpha   90.00
_cell.angle_beta   90.00
_cell.angle_gamma   90.00
#
_symmetry.space_group_name_H-M   'P 1'
#
loop_
_entity.id
_entity.type
_entity.pdbx_description
1 polymer ?
#
loop_
_entity_poly.entity_id
_entity_poly.type
_entity_poly.pdbx_seq_one_letter_code
_entity_poly.pdbx_strand_id
1 'polypeptide(L)'
;VNWGYGGLSEFTYYRTYSRKKSDGTLETWADCVIRVIEGFFSILKTHSISSYITWDEKRAHKLAEEAAERLFEFKWMPPGRGLWMMGTPFIWDKGGAALNNCAFVSTIDIDAEMSKSFAFLMDMSMVGVGVGFDTKGAGKIASIEPEGSPELLIIEDSREGWVEALSCLIDSYLD
;
A
#
# COMPACT_ATOMS: atom_id res chain seq x y z
N VAL A 1 22.62 -7.74 17.28
CA VAL A 1 22.44 -7.87 15.83
C VAL A 1 23.76 -7.53 15.14
N ASN A 2 24.21 -8.38 14.24
CA ASN A 2 25.35 -8.05 13.38
C ASN A 2 24.85 -7.43 12.08
N TRP A 3 24.89 -6.10 12.01
CA TRP A 3 24.36 -5.36 10.86
C TRP A 3 25.23 -5.42 9.60
N GLY A 4 26.50 -5.77 9.74
CA GLY A 4 27.46 -5.73 8.62
C GLY A 4 27.67 -4.31 8.04
N TYR A 5 28.40 -4.24 6.95
CA TYR A 5 28.64 -3.00 6.17
C TYR A 5 29.07 -1.77 6.97
N GLY A 6 29.85 -1.96 8.04
CA GLY A 6 30.40 -0.85 8.81
C GLY A 6 29.37 0.11 9.42
N GLY A 7 28.19 -0.41 9.78
CA GLY A 7 27.10 0.37 10.39
C GLY A 7 26.11 1.00 9.38
N LEU A 8 26.36 0.92 8.08
CA LEU A 8 25.46 1.47 7.07
C LEU A 8 24.05 0.83 7.10
N SER A 9 24.00 -0.47 7.32
CA SER A 9 22.72 -1.20 7.42
C SER A 9 21.91 -0.75 8.63
N GLU A 10 22.54 -0.58 9.79
CA GLU A 10 21.90 -0.07 11.00
C GLU A 10 21.37 1.35 10.79
N PHE A 11 22.19 2.23 10.25
CA PHE A 11 21.78 3.60 9.91
C PHE A 11 20.58 3.62 8.96
N THR A 12 20.60 2.78 7.91
CA THR A 12 19.51 2.69 6.93
C THR A 12 18.24 2.18 7.59
N TYR A 13 18.34 1.18 8.48
CA TYR A 13 17.20 0.66 9.21
C TYR A 13 16.54 1.75 10.05
N TYR A 14 17.27 2.42 10.91
CA TYR A 14 16.71 3.45 11.80
C TYR A 14 16.20 4.67 11.05
N ARG A 15 16.83 5.07 9.96
CA ARG A 15 16.38 6.18 9.12
C ARG A 15 15.09 5.88 8.36
N THR A 16 14.91 4.65 7.90
CA THR A 16 13.89 4.34 6.87
C THR A 16 12.81 3.40 7.35
N TYR A 17 13.15 2.37 8.10
CA TYR A 17 12.25 1.25 8.39
C TYR A 17 11.75 1.19 9.83
N SER A 18 12.54 1.67 10.79
CA SER A 18 12.15 1.72 12.18
C SER A 18 10.95 2.65 12.37
N ARG A 19 9.94 2.17 13.06
CA ARG A 19 8.72 2.95 13.34
C ARG A 19 8.83 3.56 14.73
N LYS A 20 8.15 4.70 14.91
CA LYS A 20 8.06 5.33 16.22
C LYS A 20 6.98 4.63 17.03
N LYS A 21 7.32 4.19 18.24
CA LYS A 21 6.41 3.58 19.19
C LYS A 21 5.56 4.64 19.90
N SER A 22 4.52 4.20 20.63
CA SER A 22 3.62 5.08 21.37
C SER A 22 4.32 5.90 22.49
N ASP A 23 5.42 5.37 23.03
CA ASP A 23 6.26 6.05 24.01
C ASP A 23 7.24 7.07 23.42
N GLY A 24 7.23 7.22 22.08
CA GLY A 24 8.09 8.12 21.34
C GLY A 24 9.46 7.57 20.98
N THR A 25 9.82 6.38 21.42
CA THR A 25 11.06 5.71 21.05
C THR A 25 10.96 5.07 19.66
N LEU A 26 12.10 4.77 19.05
CA LEU A 26 12.13 4.02 17.79
C LEU A 26 12.10 2.50 18.04
N GLU A 27 11.49 1.76 17.13
CA GLU A 27 11.55 0.31 17.12
C GLU A 27 12.98 -0.17 17.01
N THR A 28 13.35 -1.13 17.84
CA THR A 28 14.55 -1.94 17.63
C THR A 28 14.32 -2.93 16.48
N TRP A 29 15.38 -3.58 16.00
CA TRP A 29 15.23 -4.63 14.98
C TRP A 29 14.32 -5.78 15.45
N ALA A 30 14.41 -6.16 16.73
CA ALA A 30 13.54 -7.17 17.31
C ALA A 30 12.07 -6.73 17.29
N ASP A 31 11.76 -5.51 17.67
CA ASP A 31 10.41 -4.95 17.63
C ASP A 31 9.84 -4.99 16.19
N CYS A 32 10.65 -4.60 15.21
CA CYS A 32 10.27 -4.64 13.80
C CYS A 32 9.97 -6.05 13.32
N VAL A 33 10.83 -7.02 13.64
CA VAL A 33 10.62 -8.44 13.28
C VAL A 33 9.30 -8.94 13.85
N ILE A 34 9.04 -8.69 15.14
CA ILE A 34 7.79 -9.10 15.80
C ILE A 34 6.59 -8.47 15.07
N ARG A 35 6.59 -7.15 14.89
CA ARG A 35 5.49 -6.44 14.21
C ARG A 35 5.22 -6.98 12.81
N VAL A 36 6.26 -7.22 12.03
CA VAL A 36 6.12 -7.72 10.65
C VAL A 36 5.53 -9.12 10.62
N ILE A 37 6.02 -10.01 11.46
CA ILE A 37 5.55 -11.40 11.51
C ILE A 37 4.13 -11.48 12.06
N GLU A 38 3.84 -10.80 13.17
CA GLU A 38 2.48 -10.74 13.73
C GLU A 38 1.49 -10.15 12.73
N GLY A 39 1.88 -9.06 12.04
CA GLY A 39 1.05 -8.45 11.01
C GLY A 39 0.74 -9.39 9.87
N PHE A 40 1.73 -10.12 9.37
CA PHE A 40 1.57 -11.10 8.30
C PHE A 40 0.63 -12.25 8.69
N PHE A 41 0.88 -12.87 9.84
CA PHE A 41 0.04 -13.98 10.31
C PHE A 41 -1.37 -13.54 10.72
N SER A 42 -1.54 -12.30 11.19
CA SER A 42 -2.87 -11.72 11.45
C SER A 42 -3.69 -11.60 10.17
N ILE A 43 -3.09 -11.14 9.07
CA ILE A 43 -3.75 -11.08 7.75
C ILE A 43 -4.13 -12.48 7.28
N LEU A 44 -3.21 -13.44 7.36
CA LEU A 44 -3.48 -14.83 6.97
C LEU A 44 -4.62 -15.45 7.78
N LYS A 45 -4.64 -15.21 9.11
CA LYS A 45 -5.68 -15.71 10.00
C LYS A 45 -7.05 -15.11 9.63
N THR A 46 -7.10 -13.79 9.45
CA THR A 46 -8.32 -13.08 9.05
C THR A 46 -8.84 -13.60 7.71
N HIS A 47 -7.96 -13.77 6.73
CA HIS A 47 -8.33 -14.31 5.43
C HIS A 47 -8.84 -15.76 5.53
N SER A 48 -8.17 -16.61 6.29
CA SER A 48 -8.61 -17.99 6.49
C SER A 48 -10.01 -18.06 7.11
N ILE A 49 -10.28 -17.26 8.12
CA ILE A 49 -11.59 -17.21 8.79
C ILE A 49 -12.65 -16.71 7.82
N SER A 50 -12.40 -15.61 7.11
CA SER A 50 -13.35 -15.02 6.16
C SER A 50 -13.62 -15.91 4.95
N SER A 51 -12.68 -16.76 4.59
CA SER A 51 -12.79 -17.73 3.48
C SER A 51 -13.26 -19.11 3.91
N TYR A 52 -13.69 -19.28 5.16
CA TYR A 52 -14.10 -20.56 5.75
C TYR A 52 -13.02 -21.64 5.68
N ILE A 53 -11.74 -21.27 5.68
CA ILE A 53 -10.60 -22.17 5.72
C ILE A 53 -10.25 -22.44 7.19
N THR A 54 -10.04 -23.69 7.54
CA THR A 54 -9.63 -24.07 8.90
C THR A 54 -8.25 -23.47 9.23
N TRP A 55 -8.21 -22.66 10.30
CA TRP A 55 -6.97 -22.11 10.82
C TRP A 55 -6.35 -23.04 11.85
N ASP A 56 -5.13 -23.52 11.57
CA ASP A 56 -4.33 -24.33 12.52
C ASP A 56 -3.41 -23.40 13.32
N GLU A 57 -3.84 -23.05 14.51
CA GLU A 57 -3.12 -22.12 15.40
C GLU A 57 -1.73 -22.65 15.76
N LYS A 58 -1.61 -23.94 16.05
CA LYS A 58 -0.33 -24.56 16.46
C LYS A 58 0.69 -24.55 15.32
N ARG A 59 0.24 -24.88 14.13
CA ARG A 59 1.08 -24.83 12.93
C ARG A 59 1.48 -23.40 12.59
N ALA A 60 0.54 -22.47 12.65
CA ALA A 60 0.79 -21.05 12.39
C ALA A 60 1.83 -20.48 13.36
N HIS A 61 1.70 -20.78 14.66
CA HIS A 61 2.64 -20.32 15.66
C HIS A 61 4.07 -20.83 15.40
N LYS A 62 4.22 -22.12 15.12
CA LYS A 62 5.52 -22.70 14.78
C LYS A 62 6.15 -22.04 13.54
N LEU A 63 5.35 -21.80 12.49
CA LEU A 63 5.83 -21.14 11.28
C LEU A 63 6.21 -19.67 11.53
N ALA A 64 5.45 -18.98 12.38
CA ALA A 64 5.74 -17.61 12.77
C ALA A 64 7.06 -17.48 13.53
N GLU A 65 7.31 -18.39 14.51
CA GLU A 65 8.58 -18.45 15.24
C GLU A 65 9.77 -18.70 14.29
N GLU A 66 9.66 -19.68 13.41
CA GLU A 66 10.70 -19.98 12.43
C GLU A 66 10.95 -18.82 11.46
N ALA A 67 9.89 -18.16 10.99
CA ALA A 67 10.00 -17.00 10.12
C ALA A 67 10.64 -15.81 10.83
N ALA A 68 10.28 -15.56 12.09
CA ALA A 68 10.84 -14.50 12.92
C ALA A 68 12.34 -14.71 13.17
N GLU A 69 12.75 -15.93 13.54
CA GLU A 69 14.16 -16.26 13.74
C GLU A 69 14.99 -15.99 12.48
N ARG A 70 14.51 -16.50 11.34
CA ARG A 70 15.19 -16.31 10.05
C ARG A 70 15.25 -14.86 9.60
N LEU A 71 14.17 -14.08 9.81
CA LEU A 71 14.17 -12.66 9.52
C LEU A 71 15.13 -11.91 10.44
N PHE A 72 15.13 -12.23 11.75
CA PHE A 72 16.01 -11.62 12.72
C PHE A 72 17.50 -11.81 12.39
N GLU A 73 17.84 -12.97 11.86
CA GLU A 73 19.19 -13.36 11.44
C GLU A 73 19.54 -12.92 9.99
N PHE A 74 18.69 -12.15 9.32
CA PHE A 74 18.85 -11.73 7.92
C PHE A 74 18.96 -12.89 6.91
N LYS A 75 18.42 -14.07 7.22
CA LYS A 75 18.38 -15.21 6.30
C LYS A 75 17.34 -15.04 5.17
N TRP A 76 16.36 -14.19 5.40
CA TRP A 76 15.43 -13.68 4.40
C TRP A 76 14.98 -12.27 4.80
N MET A 77 14.48 -11.52 3.82
CA MET A 77 13.97 -10.17 4.02
C MET A 77 12.69 -9.98 3.21
N PRO A 78 11.63 -9.42 3.77
CA PRO A 78 10.50 -8.96 2.97
C PRO A 78 10.93 -7.75 2.12
N PRO A 79 10.15 -7.37 1.09
CA PRO A 79 10.33 -6.09 0.42
C PRO A 79 10.37 -4.93 1.44
N GLY A 80 11.07 -3.84 1.13
CA GLY A 80 11.20 -2.70 2.02
C GLY A 80 9.86 -2.18 2.57
N ARG A 81 8.80 -2.22 1.75
CA ARG A 81 7.44 -1.88 2.19
C ARG A 81 6.88 -2.85 3.23
N GLY A 82 7.23 -4.12 3.14
CA GLY A 82 6.89 -5.11 4.16
C GLY A 82 7.51 -4.75 5.52
N LEU A 83 8.78 -4.39 5.56
CA LEU A 83 9.42 -3.90 6.78
C LEU A 83 8.78 -2.62 7.31
N TRP A 84 8.41 -1.72 6.41
CA TRP A 84 7.90 -0.40 6.79
C TRP A 84 6.43 -0.43 7.21
N MET A 85 5.58 -1.14 6.48
CA MET A 85 4.11 -1.05 6.59
C MET A 85 3.45 -2.26 7.26
N MET A 86 4.02 -3.48 7.12
CA MET A 86 3.39 -4.68 7.67
C MET A 86 3.21 -4.58 9.19
N GLY A 87 2.02 -4.95 9.66
CA GLY A 87 1.65 -4.90 11.07
C GLY A 87 1.38 -3.48 11.62
N THR A 88 1.34 -2.46 10.77
CA THR A 88 0.90 -1.11 11.17
C THR A 88 -0.61 -0.94 11.03
N PRO A 89 -1.24 -0.03 11.80
CA PRO A 89 -2.65 0.30 11.63
C PRO A 89 -3.01 0.73 10.20
N PHE A 90 -2.07 1.37 9.49
CA PHE A 90 -2.26 1.84 8.12
C PHE A 90 -2.76 0.74 7.16
N ILE A 91 -2.26 -0.50 7.32
CA ILE A 91 -2.66 -1.62 6.46
C ILE A 91 -4.13 -2.00 6.67
N TRP A 92 -4.62 -1.89 7.91
CA TRP A 92 -6.02 -2.17 8.23
C TRP A 92 -6.95 -1.02 7.82
N ASP A 93 -6.50 0.21 7.96
CA ASP A 93 -7.29 1.42 7.67
C ASP A 93 -7.35 1.73 6.16
N LYS A 94 -6.24 1.53 5.44
CA LYS A 94 -6.09 1.92 4.03
C LYS A 94 -5.95 0.73 3.07
N GLY A 95 -5.95 -0.50 3.58
CA GLY A 95 -5.83 -1.73 2.81
C GLY A 95 -4.40 -2.10 2.43
N GLY A 96 -4.26 -3.30 1.84
CA GLY A 96 -2.97 -3.89 1.49
C GLY A 96 -2.27 -3.28 0.27
N ALA A 97 -2.87 -2.30 -0.40
CA ALA A 97 -2.29 -1.65 -1.58
C ALA A 97 -0.90 -1.07 -1.29
N ALA A 98 -0.70 -0.48 -0.10
CA ALA A 98 0.58 0.08 0.33
C ALA A 98 1.72 -0.95 0.45
N LEU A 99 1.43 -2.24 0.47
CA LEU A 99 2.43 -3.31 0.46
C LEU A 99 2.96 -3.61 -0.94
N ASN A 100 2.28 -3.13 -2.00
CA ASN A 100 2.73 -3.31 -3.37
C ASN A 100 3.72 -2.21 -3.76
N ASN A 101 4.80 -2.59 -4.46
CA ASN A 101 5.75 -1.63 -5.02
C ASN A 101 5.27 -1.05 -6.33
N CYS A 102 4.59 -1.86 -7.14
CA CYS A 102 4.17 -1.52 -8.50
C CYS A 102 2.74 -1.97 -8.75
N ALA A 103 2.04 -1.18 -9.57
CA ALA A 103 0.75 -1.51 -10.13
C ALA A 103 0.71 -1.12 -11.62
N PHE A 104 -0.30 -1.56 -12.31
CA PHE A 104 -0.55 -1.20 -13.70
C PHE A 104 -2.04 -1.02 -13.92
N VAL A 105 -2.42 -0.03 -14.71
CA VAL A 105 -3.80 0.18 -15.14
C VAL A 105 -3.84 0.39 -16.66
N SER A 106 -4.82 -0.22 -17.31
CA SER A 106 -5.06 -0.01 -18.73
C SER A 106 -6.09 1.10 -18.94
N THR A 107 -5.91 1.88 -19.98
CA THR A 107 -6.89 2.88 -20.42
C THR A 107 -7.81 2.34 -21.51
N ILE A 108 -7.76 1.03 -21.81
CA ILE A 108 -8.46 0.44 -22.95
C ILE A 108 -9.99 0.64 -22.89
N ASP A 109 -10.55 0.66 -21.70
CA ASP A 109 -12.00 0.79 -21.48
C ASP A 109 -12.41 2.22 -21.05
N ILE A 110 -11.62 3.23 -21.43
CA ILE A 110 -11.85 4.64 -21.04
C ILE A 110 -13.20 5.16 -21.53
N ASP A 111 -13.72 4.65 -22.64
CA ASP A 111 -15.04 4.93 -23.18
C ASP A 111 -16.20 4.46 -22.30
N ALA A 112 -15.97 3.43 -21.49
CA ALA A 112 -16.94 2.89 -20.54
C ALA A 112 -16.66 3.30 -19.09
N GLU A 113 -15.40 3.53 -18.74
CA GLU A 113 -14.94 3.74 -17.37
C GLU A 113 -14.51 5.19 -17.05
N MET A 114 -14.41 6.05 -18.08
CA MET A 114 -14.11 7.48 -17.97
C MET A 114 -12.87 7.75 -17.08
N SER A 115 -13.01 8.47 -15.98
CA SER A 115 -11.90 8.83 -15.08
C SER A 115 -11.31 7.69 -14.27
N LYS A 116 -11.91 6.48 -14.24
CA LYS A 116 -11.51 5.41 -13.32
C LYS A 116 -10.03 5.01 -13.41
N SER A 117 -9.47 4.97 -14.63
CA SER A 117 -8.04 4.66 -14.80
C SER A 117 -7.13 5.71 -14.16
N PHE A 118 -7.51 6.98 -14.25
CA PHE A 118 -6.78 8.10 -13.64
C PHE A 118 -6.96 8.13 -12.13
N ALA A 119 -8.19 7.87 -11.66
CA ALA A 119 -8.49 7.71 -10.24
C ALA A 119 -7.63 6.59 -9.61
N PHE A 120 -7.57 5.42 -10.24
CA PHE A 120 -6.72 4.32 -9.80
C PHE A 120 -5.23 4.73 -9.75
N LEU A 121 -4.73 5.41 -10.79
CA LEU A 121 -3.35 5.88 -10.83
C LEU A 121 -3.05 6.81 -9.65
N MET A 122 -3.91 7.81 -9.41
CA MET A 122 -3.74 8.76 -8.31
C MET A 122 -3.83 8.05 -6.95
N ASP A 123 -4.87 7.24 -6.73
CA ASP A 123 -5.13 6.54 -5.49
C ASP A 123 -3.96 5.64 -5.07
N MET A 124 -3.45 4.84 -6.01
CA MET A 124 -2.30 3.98 -5.77
C MET A 124 -1.01 4.77 -5.57
N SER A 125 -0.80 5.85 -6.32
CA SER A 125 0.37 6.71 -6.18
C SER A 125 0.42 7.39 -4.82
N MET A 126 -0.71 7.79 -4.25
CA MET A 126 -0.80 8.44 -2.93
C MET A 126 -0.43 7.49 -1.79
N VAL A 127 -0.56 6.17 -1.95
CA VAL A 127 -0.02 5.19 -1.00
C VAL A 127 1.41 4.75 -1.39
N GLY A 128 2.01 5.45 -2.36
CA GLY A 128 3.41 5.30 -2.76
C GLY A 128 3.69 4.15 -3.71
N VAL A 129 2.69 3.57 -4.37
CA VAL A 129 2.85 2.57 -5.41
C VAL A 129 3.30 3.24 -6.71
N GLY A 130 4.30 2.69 -7.39
CA GLY A 130 4.67 3.09 -8.74
C GLY A 130 3.66 2.54 -9.75
N VAL A 131 2.86 3.40 -10.38
CA VAL A 131 1.81 2.96 -11.30
C VAL A 131 2.22 3.18 -12.75
N GLY A 132 2.30 2.09 -13.52
CA GLY A 132 2.39 2.13 -14.97
C GLY A 132 1.01 2.21 -15.62
N PHE A 133 0.93 2.76 -16.81
CA PHE A 133 -0.31 2.79 -17.59
C PHE A 133 0.00 2.66 -19.09
N ASP A 134 -0.99 2.31 -19.88
CA ASP A 134 -0.93 2.33 -21.34
C ASP A 134 -1.73 3.50 -21.92
N THR A 135 -1.64 3.68 -23.22
CA THR A 135 -2.37 4.70 -23.99
C THR A 135 -3.38 4.07 -24.96
N LYS A 136 -3.87 2.86 -24.69
CA LYS A 136 -4.80 2.14 -25.59
C LYS A 136 -6.18 2.82 -25.69
N GLY A 137 -6.52 3.67 -24.72
CA GLY A 137 -7.72 4.49 -24.74
C GLY A 137 -7.64 5.74 -25.60
N ALA A 138 -6.45 6.07 -26.14
CA ALA A 138 -6.27 7.27 -26.94
C ALA A 138 -7.20 7.26 -28.17
N GLY A 139 -7.97 8.32 -28.34
CA GLY A 139 -8.93 8.48 -29.44
C GLY A 139 -10.25 7.72 -29.28
N LYS A 140 -10.49 7.03 -28.17
CA LYS A 140 -11.76 6.34 -27.91
C LYS A 140 -12.88 7.28 -27.42
N ILE A 141 -12.49 8.34 -26.72
CA ILE A 141 -13.41 9.38 -26.27
C ILE A 141 -12.88 10.75 -26.71
N ALA A 142 -13.81 11.70 -26.86
CA ALA A 142 -13.47 13.08 -27.14
C ALA A 142 -13.36 13.87 -25.83
N SER A 143 -12.42 14.81 -25.78
CA SER A 143 -12.42 15.84 -24.74
C SER A 143 -13.33 16.97 -25.18
N ILE A 144 -14.27 17.33 -24.34
CA ILE A 144 -15.21 18.44 -24.56
C ILE A 144 -14.91 19.59 -23.59
N GLU A 145 -15.32 20.79 -23.93
CA GLU A 145 -15.33 21.90 -22.98
C GLU A 145 -16.56 21.76 -22.08
N PRO A 146 -16.41 21.79 -20.76
CA PRO A 146 -17.54 21.65 -19.85
C PRO A 146 -18.58 22.79 -20.09
N GLU A 147 -19.84 22.39 -20.21
CA GLU A 147 -20.95 23.33 -20.35
C GLU A 147 -21.55 23.69 -18.99
N GLY A 148 -22.04 24.91 -18.86
CA GLY A 148 -22.78 25.36 -17.67
C GLY A 148 -22.00 26.31 -16.76
N SER A 149 -22.53 26.53 -15.57
CA SER A 149 -21.89 27.38 -14.55
C SER A 149 -20.88 26.58 -13.76
N PRO A 150 -19.71 27.16 -13.42
CA PRO A 150 -18.75 26.49 -12.57
C PRO A 150 -19.36 26.08 -11.24
N GLU A 151 -19.19 24.83 -10.87
CA GLU A 151 -19.55 24.34 -9.54
C GLU A 151 -18.33 24.40 -8.63
N LEU A 152 -18.56 24.76 -7.36
CA LEU A 152 -17.52 24.78 -6.34
C LEU A 152 -17.43 23.39 -5.70
N LEU A 153 -16.36 22.66 -5.99
CA LEU A 153 -16.02 21.43 -5.32
C LEU A 153 -15.13 21.73 -4.10
N ILE A 154 -15.60 21.42 -2.90
CA ILE A 154 -14.79 21.50 -1.68
C ILE A 154 -14.12 20.15 -1.49
N ILE A 155 -12.79 20.13 -1.66
CA ILE A 155 -11.99 18.91 -1.55
C ILE A 155 -11.76 18.61 -0.07
N GLU A 156 -12.17 17.44 0.37
CA GLU A 156 -11.82 16.94 1.69
C GLU A 156 -10.30 16.67 1.76
N ASP A 157 -9.65 17.02 2.88
CA ASP A 157 -8.21 16.77 3.09
C ASP A 157 -7.97 15.29 3.43
N SER A 158 -8.30 14.45 2.48
CA SER A 158 -8.15 12.99 2.52
C SER A 158 -7.70 12.46 1.16
N ARG A 159 -7.10 11.27 1.15
CA ARG A 159 -6.73 10.59 -0.10
C ARG A 159 -7.95 10.43 -1.01
N GLU A 160 -9.04 9.98 -0.43
CA GLU A 160 -10.30 9.73 -1.11
C GLU A 160 -10.89 11.01 -1.72
N GLY A 161 -10.87 12.12 -0.97
CA GLY A 161 -11.35 13.42 -1.44
C GLY A 161 -10.54 13.98 -2.62
N TRP A 162 -9.24 13.82 -2.62
CA TRP A 162 -8.39 14.23 -3.75
C TRP A 162 -8.62 13.37 -5.00
N VAL A 163 -8.83 12.05 -4.83
CA VAL A 163 -9.15 11.15 -5.94
C VAL A 163 -10.51 11.47 -6.54
N GLU A 164 -11.51 11.74 -5.71
CA GLU A 164 -12.85 12.15 -6.14
C GLU A 164 -12.80 13.47 -6.91
N ALA A 165 -12.06 14.47 -6.40
CA ALA A 165 -11.88 15.75 -7.08
C ALA A 165 -11.25 15.58 -8.48
N LEU A 166 -10.23 14.71 -8.60
CA LEU A 166 -9.64 14.39 -9.90
C LEU A 166 -10.66 13.74 -10.84
N SER A 167 -11.46 12.80 -10.32
CA SER A 167 -12.49 12.12 -11.11
C SER A 167 -13.53 13.12 -11.62
N CYS A 168 -14.09 13.95 -10.74
CA CYS A 168 -15.05 14.99 -11.13
C CYS A 168 -14.49 15.94 -12.20
N LEU A 169 -13.22 16.36 -12.02
CA LEU A 169 -12.57 17.23 -13.00
C LEU A 169 -12.43 16.54 -14.36
N ILE A 170 -11.94 15.31 -14.40
CA ILE A 170 -11.74 14.58 -15.67
C ILE A 170 -13.09 14.30 -16.33
N ASP A 171 -14.08 13.81 -15.58
CA ASP A 171 -15.38 13.43 -16.11
C ASP A 171 -16.14 14.67 -16.66
N SER A 172 -15.86 15.88 -16.14
CA SER A 172 -16.44 17.12 -16.69
C SER A 172 -15.91 17.49 -18.09
N TYR A 173 -14.79 16.90 -18.53
CA TYR A 173 -14.19 17.10 -19.85
C TYR A 173 -14.37 15.90 -20.79
N LEU A 174 -15.06 14.86 -20.35
CA LEU A 174 -15.28 13.64 -21.13
C LEU A 174 -16.77 13.50 -21.45
N ASP A 175 -17.06 13.06 -22.71
CA ASP A 175 -18.39 12.74 -23.21
C ASP A 175 -18.49 11.26 -23.58
#